data_55b39bfe48cccc2a8711929d1f61d22e
#
_entry.id   55b39bfe48cccc2a8711929d1f61d22e
#
_cell.length_a   1.000
_cell.length_b   1.000
_cell.length_c   1.000
_cell.angle_alpha   90.00
_cell.angle_beta   90.00
_cell.angle_gamma   90.00
#
_symmetry.space_group_name_H-M   'P 1'
#
loop_
_entity.id
_entity.type
_entity.pdbx_description
1 polymer ?
#
loop_
_entity_poly.entity_id
_entity_poly.type
_entity_poly.pdbx_seq_one_letter_code
_entity_poly.pdbx_strand_id
1 'polypeptide(L)'
;MASVTLRGITHRYYEGSGSVTAVEDIDLGIEDGEFVVLVGPSGCGKSTTLEILSGLSQPTEGNVFFGDKDVTNQPARKRDIAMVFQNYALYPHMTVEENMTFPLKQRGDVTGREAARAVEDAASMMGIDEKLDRLPGDLSGGQRQRVALGRAIVRDPEVFLMDEPLSNLDAKLRREMRVELQELHAALETTTIYVTHNQEEAMTMADKIVILRQGEIQQVGPPQRVYENPANRFVADFMGEPSMNFFRGRIIDGDPPSFDFEGQRTDPIPLSNGSVRPDQEVTFSIRPEHIDPVNSEDGDIVGEAALIEPMGSHFEAHVTLDSGDNVIAMLDPDTRLREGDRLGLRFDRARVHLFDTATGARVD
;
A
#
# COMPACT_ATOMS: atom_id res chain seq x y z
N MET A 1 -0.74 15.05 -19.74
CA MET A 1 -0.77 13.90 -18.83
C MET A 1 -0.26 12.70 -19.59
N ALA A 2 0.34 11.74 -18.96
CA ALA A 2 0.97 10.61 -19.66
C ALA A 2 0.80 9.31 -18.88
N SER A 3 0.49 8.23 -19.59
CA SER A 3 0.63 6.88 -19.03
C SER A 3 2.09 6.58 -18.72
N VAL A 4 2.33 5.68 -17.75
CA VAL A 4 3.68 5.27 -17.36
C VAL A 4 3.83 3.77 -17.56
N THR A 5 4.91 3.36 -18.23
CA THR A 5 5.19 1.93 -18.43
C THR A 5 6.63 1.60 -18.03
N LEU A 6 6.76 0.63 -17.14
CA LEU A 6 8.00 -0.05 -16.81
C LEU A 6 8.03 -1.39 -17.55
N ARG A 7 9.13 -1.70 -18.22
CA ARG A 7 9.30 -2.98 -18.95
C ARG A 7 10.60 -3.64 -18.55
N GLY A 8 10.52 -4.80 -17.87
CA GLY A 8 11.66 -5.60 -17.43
C GLY A 8 12.66 -4.83 -16.59
N ILE A 9 12.19 -3.94 -15.71
CA ILE A 9 13.08 -3.07 -14.92
C ILE A 9 13.81 -3.88 -13.86
N THR A 10 15.15 -3.92 -13.99
CA THR A 10 16.04 -4.46 -12.98
C THR A 10 17.04 -3.39 -12.55
N HIS A 11 17.28 -3.28 -11.25
CA HIS A 11 18.30 -2.39 -10.71
C HIS A 11 19.16 -3.06 -9.65
N ARG A 12 20.48 -2.99 -9.86
CA ARG A 12 21.50 -3.55 -8.97
C ARG A 12 22.41 -2.46 -8.45
N TYR A 13 22.54 -2.39 -7.14
CA TYR A 13 23.57 -1.59 -6.50
C TYR A 13 24.86 -2.39 -6.38
N TYR A 14 25.98 -1.79 -6.73
CA TYR A 14 27.29 -2.42 -6.62
C TYR A 14 28.04 -1.86 -5.42
N GLU A 15 28.33 -2.73 -4.43
CA GLU A 15 29.11 -2.37 -3.25
C GLU A 15 30.36 -3.27 -3.17
N GLY A 16 31.55 -2.67 -3.39
CA GLY A 16 32.83 -3.40 -3.39
C GLY A 16 32.85 -4.51 -4.44
N SER A 17 32.99 -5.77 -4.00
CA SER A 17 32.96 -6.97 -4.87
C SER A 17 31.59 -7.63 -4.98
N GLY A 18 30.55 -7.10 -4.33
CA GLY A 18 29.20 -7.65 -4.32
C GLY A 18 28.21 -6.78 -5.10
N SER A 19 27.04 -7.35 -5.40
CA SER A 19 25.89 -6.59 -5.90
C SER A 19 24.65 -6.99 -5.13
N VAL A 20 23.77 -5.99 -4.87
CA VAL A 20 22.44 -6.19 -4.27
C VAL A 20 21.40 -5.81 -5.31
N THR A 21 20.54 -6.75 -5.66
CA THR A 21 19.39 -6.49 -6.54
C THR A 21 18.30 -5.83 -5.70
N ALA A 22 17.99 -4.57 -5.99
CA ALA A 22 16.98 -3.82 -5.30
C ALA A 22 15.60 -3.94 -5.96
N VAL A 23 15.59 -4.12 -7.28
CA VAL A 23 14.40 -4.29 -8.11
C VAL A 23 14.74 -5.32 -9.19
N GLU A 24 13.87 -6.29 -9.44
CA GLU A 24 14.09 -7.38 -10.36
C GLU A 24 12.88 -7.59 -11.26
N ASP A 25 13.10 -7.48 -12.57
CA ASP A 25 12.16 -7.78 -13.66
C ASP A 25 10.76 -7.18 -13.45
N ILE A 26 10.70 -5.87 -13.11
CA ILE A 26 9.41 -5.19 -12.92
C ILE A 26 8.79 -4.82 -14.26
N ASP A 27 7.62 -5.41 -14.53
CA ASP A 27 6.68 -4.99 -15.56
C ASP A 27 5.46 -4.33 -14.93
N LEU A 28 5.20 -3.07 -15.26
CA LEU A 28 4.07 -2.31 -14.70
C LEU A 28 3.54 -1.31 -15.73
N GLY A 29 2.23 -1.37 -15.99
CA GLY A 29 1.48 -0.37 -16.74
C GLY A 29 0.60 0.47 -15.83
N ILE A 30 0.71 1.79 -15.97
CA ILE A 30 -0.09 2.80 -15.27
C ILE A 30 -0.79 3.64 -16.32
N GLU A 31 -2.11 3.70 -16.26
CA GLU A 31 -2.90 4.46 -17.21
C GLU A 31 -2.77 5.97 -16.97
N ASP A 32 -3.10 6.75 -17.99
CA ASP A 32 -3.13 8.22 -17.86
C ASP A 32 -4.18 8.65 -16.82
N GLY A 33 -3.77 9.50 -15.88
CA GLY A 33 -4.60 9.99 -14.79
C GLY A 33 -4.82 9.00 -13.64
N GLU A 34 -4.20 7.81 -13.64
CA GLU A 34 -4.37 6.79 -12.60
C GLU A 34 -3.58 7.13 -11.33
N PHE A 35 -4.19 6.91 -10.15
CA PHE A 35 -3.51 6.99 -8.85
C PHE A 35 -3.01 5.60 -8.45
N VAL A 36 -1.72 5.36 -8.60
CA VAL A 36 -1.10 4.07 -8.29
C VAL A 36 -0.30 4.15 -6.99
N VAL A 37 -0.56 3.22 -6.09
CA VAL A 37 0.16 3.13 -4.81
C VAL A 37 1.08 1.93 -4.79
N LEU A 38 2.38 2.18 -4.57
CA LEU A 38 3.39 1.15 -4.34
C LEU A 38 3.49 0.88 -2.84
N VAL A 39 3.22 -0.34 -2.41
CA VAL A 39 3.30 -0.77 -1.01
C VAL A 39 4.18 -2.00 -0.84
N GLY A 40 4.68 -2.19 0.37
CA GLY A 40 5.50 -3.35 0.74
C GLY A 40 6.38 -3.06 1.96
N PRO A 41 7.04 -4.07 2.52
CA PRO A 41 7.95 -3.93 3.63
C PRO A 41 9.11 -2.96 3.36
N SER A 42 9.79 -2.51 4.42
CA SER A 42 11.01 -1.71 4.26
C SER A 42 12.07 -2.46 3.45
N GLY A 43 12.72 -1.78 2.50
CA GLY A 43 13.75 -2.37 1.65
C GLY A 43 13.24 -3.24 0.50
N CYS A 44 11.92 -3.29 0.21
CA CYS A 44 11.38 -4.11 -0.89
C CYS A 44 11.54 -3.51 -2.30
N GLY A 45 12.14 -2.31 -2.44
CA GLY A 45 12.40 -1.70 -3.76
C GLY A 45 11.52 -0.50 -4.13
N LYS A 46 10.56 -0.06 -3.28
CA LYS A 46 9.65 1.06 -3.57
C LYS A 46 10.37 2.37 -3.94
N SER A 47 11.25 2.85 -3.06
CA SER A 47 12.00 4.10 -3.29
C SER A 47 12.94 3.98 -4.49
N THR A 48 13.57 2.81 -4.69
CA THR A 48 14.40 2.55 -5.88
C THR A 48 13.57 2.63 -7.17
N THR A 49 12.36 2.06 -7.17
CA THR A 49 11.44 2.17 -8.32
C THR A 49 11.05 3.63 -8.57
N LEU A 50 10.78 4.40 -7.51
CA LEU A 50 10.46 5.82 -7.62
C LEU A 50 11.67 6.64 -8.13
N GLU A 51 12.90 6.34 -7.67
CA GLU A 51 14.13 6.96 -8.17
C GLU A 51 14.36 6.66 -9.66
N ILE A 52 14.08 5.45 -10.11
CA ILE A 52 14.16 5.08 -11.53
C ILE A 52 13.14 5.86 -12.34
N LEU A 53 11.89 5.94 -11.88
CA LEU A 53 10.83 6.72 -12.51
C LEU A 53 11.17 8.21 -12.58
N SER A 54 11.77 8.76 -11.53
CA SER A 54 12.17 10.15 -11.49
C SER A 54 13.42 10.48 -12.34
N GLY A 55 14.20 9.47 -12.73
CA GLY A 55 15.49 9.64 -13.43
C GLY A 55 16.62 10.09 -12.51
N LEU A 56 16.47 9.93 -11.20
CA LEU A 56 17.55 10.09 -10.21
C LEU A 56 18.49 8.87 -10.24
N SER A 57 17.93 7.68 -10.50
CA SER A 57 18.69 6.46 -10.75
C SER A 57 18.36 5.91 -12.14
N GLN A 58 19.33 5.25 -12.78
CA GLN A 58 19.11 4.55 -14.06
C GLN A 58 18.94 3.07 -13.79
N PRO A 59 17.98 2.38 -14.42
CA PRO A 59 17.87 0.94 -14.29
C PRO A 59 19.10 0.26 -14.87
N THR A 60 19.48 -0.90 -14.33
CA THR A 60 20.55 -1.73 -14.87
C THR A 60 20.10 -2.42 -16.16
N GLU A 61 18.82 -2.80 -16.22
CA GLU A 61 18.15 -3.44 -17.35
C GLU A 61 16.72 -2.91 -17.48
N GLY A 62 16.13 -3.02 -18.68
CA GLY A 62 14.75 -2.59 -18.93
C GLY A 62 14.61 -1.14 -19.35
N ASN A 63 13.35 -0.73 -19.59
CA ASN A 63 13.02 0.58 -20.12
C ASN A 63 11.84 1.24 -19.38
N VAL A 64 11.88 2.58 -19.29
CA VAL A 64 10.81 3.44 -18.74
C VAL A 64 10.22 4.30 -19.84
N PHE A 65 8.89 4.29 -19.96
CA PHE A 65 8.16 5.11 -20.94
C PHE A 65 7.18 6.03 -20.24
N PHE A 66 7.07 7.26 -20.74
CA PHE A 66 5.98 8.20 -20.45
C PHE A 66 5.21 8.42 -21.76
N GLY A 67 3.95 7.93 -21.81
CA GLY A 67 3.26 7.73 -23.07
C GLY A 67 4.08 6.86 -24.01
N ASP A 68 4.29 7.31 -25.23
CA ASP A 68 5.11 6.64 -26.23
C ASP A 68 6.62 6.97 -26.15
N LYS A 69 7.00 7.87 -25.26
CA LYS A 69 8.36 8.39 -25.15
C LYS A 69 9.22 7.56 -24.22
N ASP A 70 10.31 6.96 -24.74
CA ASP A 70 11.34 6.35 -23.90
C ASP A 70 12.12 7.43 -23.14
N VAL A 71 12.02 7.37 -21.80
CA VAL A 71 12.69 8.29 -20.87
C VAL A 71 13.80 7.61 -20.06
N THR A 72 14.13 6.36 -20.34
CA THR A 72 15.06 5.52 -19.59
C THR A 72 16.37 6.25 -19.29
N ASN A 73 17.01 6.81 -20.31
CA ASN A 73 18.28 7.49 -20.20
C ASN A 73 18.17 9.03 -19.98
N GLN A 74 16.93 9.55 -19.78
CA GLN A 74 16.75 10.96 -19.54
C GLN A 74 16.98 11.28 -18.06
N PRO A 75 17.82 12.28 -17.73
CA PRO A 75 18.01 12.74 -16.37
C PRO A 75 16.74 13.41 -15.84
N ALA A 76 16.53 13.42 -14.53
CA ALA A 76 15.33 13.95 -13.84
C ALA A 76 14.89 15.34 -14.34
N ARG A 77 15.84 16.25 -14.58
CA ARG A 77 15.56 17.62 -15.07
C ARG A 77 14.91 17.69 -16.46
N LYS A 78 14.99 16.61 -17.26
CA LYS A 78 14.41 16.51 -18.61
C LYS A 78 13.13 15.70 -18.65
N ARG A 79 12.78 15.01 -17.54
CA ARG A 79 11.49 14.33 -17.38
C ARG A 79 10.49 15.36 -16.89
N ASP A 80 9.29 15.35 -17.46
CA ASP A 80 8.23 16.25 -17.02
C ASP A 80 7.49 15.66 -15.81
N ILE A 81 8.18 15.68 -14.69
CA ILE A 81 7.72 15.14 -13.41
C ILE A 81 7.80 16.19 -12.30
N ALA A 82 6.96 16.02 -11.29
CA ALA A 82 7.18 16.63 -9.98
C ALA A 82 7.32 15.52 -8.93
N MET A 83 8.24 15.73 -7.99
CA MET A 83 8.49 14.78 -6.90
C MET A 83 8.35 15.45 -5.54
N VAL A 84 7.56 14.81 -4.67
CA VAL A 84 7.42 15.16 -3.25
C VAL A 84 8.18 14.13 -2.44
N PHE A 85 9.17 14.58 -1.68
CA PHE A 85 10.04 13.74 -0.85
C PHE A 85 9.47 13.60 0.56
N GLN A 86 9.79 12.51 1.23
CA GLN A 86 9.41 12.22 2.62
C GLN A 86 9.76 13.33 3.61
N ASN A 87 10.90 14.02 3.42
CA ASN A 87 11.34 15.13 4.25
C ASN A 87 10.97 16.50 3.70
N TYR A 88 9.98 16.53 2.75
CA TYR A 88 9.50 17.73 2.04
C TYR A 88 10.55 18.42 1.14
N ALA A 89 11.83 18.29 1.41
CA ALA A 89 12.97 18.87 0.69
C ALA A 89 12.79 20.37 0.38
N LEU A 90 12.25 21.14 1.35
CA LEU A 90 12.10 22.59 1.23
C LEU A 90 13.45 23.27 1.45
N TYR A 91 13.69 24.34 0.71
CA TYR A 91 14.88 25.20 0.89
C TYR A 91 14.67 26.05 2.17
N PRO A 92 15.42 25.81 3.26
CA PRO A 92 15.14 26.42 4.57
C PRO A 92 15.39 27.93 4.62
N HIS A 93 16.20 28.46 3.70
CA HIS A 93 16.56 29.87 3.59
C HIS A 93 15.69 30.66 2.60
N MET A 94 14.73 30.01 1.96
CA MET A 94 13.74 30.59 1.04
C MET A 94 12.37 30.67 1.70
N THR A 95 11.62 31.73 1.41
CA THR A 95 10.22 31.82 1.82
C THR A 95 9.35 30.77 1.13
N VAL A 96 8.09 30.62 1.53
CA VAL A 96 7.11 29.76 0.86
C VAL A 96 6.98 30.15 -0.61
N GLU A 97 6.78 31.45 -0.90
CA GLU A 97 6.70 31.96 -2.26
C GLU A 97 7.96 31.63 -3.08
N GLU A 98 9.14 31.83 -2.50
CA GLU A 98 10.41 31.51 -3.17
C GLU A 98 10.58 30.01 -3.42
N ASN A 99 10.21 29.15 -2.46
CA ASN A 99 10.21 27.71 -2.64
C ASN A 99 9.31 27.27 -3.78
N MET A 100 8.09 27.83 -3.88
CA MET A 100 7.12 27.51 -4.93
C MET A 100 7.54 28.10 -6.29
N THR A 101 8.14 29.29 -6.31
CA THR A 101 8.58 29.96 -7.56
C THR A 101 9.86 29.33 -8.14
N PHE A 102 10.70 28.72 -7.31
CA PHE A 102 12.01 28.21 -7.70
C PHE A 102 11.98 27.25 -8.90
N PRO A 103 11.11 26.24 -8.96
CA PRO A 103 11.02 25.33 -10.11
C PRO A 103 10.70 26.05 -11.42
N LEU A 104 9.85 27.07 -11.40
CA LEU A 104 9.47 27.86 -12.57
C LEU A 104 10.65 28.69 -13.09
N LYS A 105 11.43 29.30 -12.18
CA LYS A 105 12.66 30.03 -12.54
C LYS A 105 13.72 29.13 -13.19
N GLN A 106 13.82 27.87 -12.75
CA GLN A 106 14.77 26.91 -13.33
C GLN A 106 14.38 26.45 -14.73
N ARG A 107 13.08 26.41 -15.03
CA ARG A 107 12.55 26.04 -16.34
C ARG A 107 12.83 27.13 -17.39
N GLY A 108 12.79 28.39 -16.99
CA GLY A 108 13.25 29.55 -17.79
C GLY A 108 12.31 29.99 -18.91
N ASP A 109 11.15 29.36 -19.04
CA ASP A 109 10.15 29.60 -20.09
C ASP A 109 8.91 30.40 -19.60
N VAL A 110 8.89 30.76 -18.30
CA VAL A 110 7.74 31.43 -17.66
C VAL A 110 8.11 32.86 -17.29
N THR A 111 7.26 33.84 -17.65
CA THR A 111 7.46 35.24 -17.25
C THR A 111 7.21 35.42 -15.75
N GLY A 112 7.81 36.47 -15.15
CA GLY A 112 7.64 36.72 -13.71
C GLY A 112 6.19 36.92 -13.28
N ARG A 113 5.31 37.44 -14.15
CA ARG A 113 3.88 37.60 -13.88
C ARG A 113 3.12 36.26 -13.92
N GLU A 114 3.45 35.40 -14.88
CA GLU A 114 2.85 34.06 -14.99
C GLU A 114 3.28 33.19 -13.82
N ALA A 115 4.57 33.25 -13.44
CA ALA A 115 5.07 32.54 -12.26
C ALA A 115 4.37 32.97 -10.97
N ALA A 116 4.18 34.30 -10.77
CA ALA A 116 3.47 34.80 -9.59
C ALA A 116 2.01 34.30 -9.55
N ARG A 117 1.30 34.31 -10.68
CA ARG A 117 -0.07 33.81 -10.77
C ARG A 117 -0.14 32.31 -10.48
N ALA A 118 0.74 31.49 -11.06
CA ALA A 118 0.78 30.05 -10.81
C ALA A 118 1.04 29.73 -9.33
N VAL A 119 1.90 30.54 -8.65
CA VAL A 119 2.14 30.41 -7.21
C VAL A 119 0.90 30.80 -6.39
N GLU A 120 0.23 31.92 -6.75
CA GLU A 120 -1.01 32.33 -6.09
C GLU A 120 -2.10 31.26 -6.22
N ASP A 121 -2.34 30.73 -7.43
CA ASP A 121 -3.33 29.67 -7.70
C ASP A 121 -3.01 28.41 -6.89
N ALA A 122 -1.75 27.95 -6.90
CA ALA A 122 -1.34 26.76 -6.14
C ALA A 122 -1.37 26.99 -4.62
N ALA A 123 -1.02 28.19 -4.13
CA ALA A 123 -1.11 28.55 -2.72
C ALA A 123 -2.58 28.54 -2.24
N SER A 124 -3.47 29.08 -3.07
CA SER A 124 -4.91 29.07 -2.80
C SER A 124 -5.46 27.65 -2.75
N MET A 125 -5.10 26.80 -3.73
CA MET A 125 -5.50 25.39 -3.76
C MET A 125 -5.02 24.63 -2.50
N MET A 126 -3.84 24.99 -1.96
CA MET A 126 -3.28 24.38 -0.74
C MET A 126 -3.71 25.08 0.55
N GLY A 127 -4.46 26.20 0.50
CA GLY A 127 -4.88 26.96 1.68
C GLY A 127 -3.69 27.54 2.48
N ILE A 128 -2.65 28.02 1.77
CA ILE A 128 -1.42 28.60 2.36
C ILE A 128 -1.14 30.03 1.90
N ASP A 129 -2.12 30.73 1.31
CA ASP A 129 -1.98 32.10 0.79
C ASP A 129 -1.42 33.07 1.82
N GLU A 130 -1.87 32.97 3.08
CA GLU A 130 -1.41 33.83 4.17
C GLU A 130 -0.01 33.50 4.69
N LYS A 131 0.69 32.54 4.10
CA LYS A 131 1.98 32.02 4.56
C LYS A 131 3.11 32.27 3.57
N LEU A 132 2.86 32.91 2.43
CA LEU A 132 3.80 33.07 1.33
C LEU A 132 5.12 33.75 1.75
N ASP A 133 5.07 34.63 2.73
CA ASP A 133 6.20 35.38 3.30
C ASP A 133 7.00 34.62 4.38
N ARG A 134 6.50 33.45 4.84
CA ARG A 134 7.11 32.67 5.93
C ARG A 134 8.26 31.80 5.45
N LEU A 135 9.19 31.53 6.37
CA LEU A 135 10.22 30.50 6.17
C LEU A 135 9.69 29.10 6.56
N PRO A 136 10.21 28.03 5.97
CA PRO A 136 9.81 26.65 6.34
C PRO A 136 9.94 26.32 7.83
N GLY A 137 10.90 26.95 8.54
CA GLY A 137 11.11 26.79 9.98
C GLY A 137 9.95 27.30 10.83
N ASP A 138 9.16 28.27 10.32
CA ASP A 138 8.03 28.89 11.02
C ASP A 138 6.71 28.15 10.78
N LEU A 139 6.73 27.05 10.02
CA LEU A 139 5.55 26.29 9.61
C LEU A 139 5.41 25.00 10.40
N SER A 140 4.15 24.56 10.62
CA SER A 140 3.86 23.22 11.12
C SER A 140 4.21 22.13 10.09
N GLY A 141 4.23 20.86 10.50
CA GLY A 141 4.47 19.73 9.60
C GLY A 141 3.53 19.70 8.41
N GLY A 142 2.23 19.82 8.65
CA GLY A 142 1.21 19.85 7.59
C GLY A 142 1.36 21.08 6.67
N GLN A 143 1.70 22.26 7.22
CA GLN A 143 1.94 23.43 6.38
C GLN A 143 3.18 23.25 5.48
N ARG A 144 4.26 22.66 6.00
CA ARG A 144 5.44 22.32 5.17
C ARG A 144 5.07 21.36 4.04
N GLN A 145 4.23 20.37 4.34
CA GLN A 145 3.76 19.46 3.33
C GLN A 145 2.94 20.14 2.24
N ARG A 146 1.98 21.01 2.60
CA ARG A 146 1.19 21.80 1.64
C ARG A 146 2.10 22.68 0.77
N VAL A 147 3.16 23.25 1.32
CA VAL A 147 4.17 23.98 0.55
C VAL A 147 4.90 23.08 -0.43
N ALA A 148 5.28 21.86 -0.01
CA ALA A 148 5.97 20.91 -0.88
C ALA A 148 5.05 20.43 -2.04
N LEU A 149 3.76 20.19 -1.75
CA LEU A 149 2.74 19.88 -2.75
C LEU A 149 2.52 21.08 -3.69
N GLY A 150 2.31 22.28 -3.16
CA GLY A 150 2.17 23.50 -3.95
C GLY A 150 3.36 23.74 -4.88
N ARG A 151 4.60 23.54 -4.39
CA ARG A 151 5.82 23.58 -5.21
C ARG A 151 5.83 22.55 -6.35
N ALA A 152 5.23 21.38 -6.12
CA ALA A 152 5.10 20.34 -7.13
C ALA A 152 4.03 20.70 -8.18
N ILE A 153 2.89 21.24 -7.75
CA ILE A 153 1.75 21.63 -8.60
C ILE A 153 2.10 22.74 -9.58
N VAL A 154 2.84 23.78 -9.14
CA VAL A 154 3.19 24.94 -9.99
C VAL A 154 3.95 24.56 -11.26
N ARG A 155 4.51 23.33 -11.33
CA ARG A 155 5.20 22.82 -12.51
C ARG A 155 4.27 22.33 -13.60
N ASP A 156 3.02 22.03 -13.27
CA ASP A 156 2.06 21.37 -14.16
C ASP A 156 2.66 20.11 -14.83
N PRO A 157 3.06 19.09 -14.03
CA PRO A 157 3.83 17.96 -14.52
C PRO A 157 2.93 16.93 -15.21
N GLU A 158 3.52 16.14 -16.14
CA GLU A 158 2.84 14.98 -16.74
C GLU A 158 2.65 13.83 -15.72
N VAL A 159 3.56 13.70 -14.74
CA VAL A 159 3.53 12.63 -13.73
C VAL A 159 3.93 13.17 -12.34
N PHE A 160 3.11 12.87 -11.35
CA PHE A 160 3.41 13.13 -9.93
C PHE A 160 4.05 11.91 -9.27
N LEU A 161 5.16 12.10 -8.57
CA LEU A 161 5.85 11.09 -7.78
C LEU A 161 5.86 11.51 -6.31
N MET A 162 5.40 10.66 -5.41
CA MET A 162 5.31 10.96 -3.98
C MET A 162 5.96 9.85 -3.15
N ASP A 163 7.04 10.18 -2.42
CA ASP A 163 7.77 9.25 -1.56
C ASP A 163 7.38 9.45 -0.11
N GLU A 164 6.49 8.61 0.41
CA GLU A 164 5.98 8.62 1.79
C GLU A 164 5.60 10.01 2.33
N PRO A 165 4.83 10.82 1.58
CA PRO A 165 4.65 12.24 1.93
C PRO A 165 3.92 12.46 3.26
N LEU A 166 3.13 11.50 3.75
CA LEU A 166 2.33 11.60 4.99
C LEU A 166 3.01 10.98 6.21
N SER A 167 4.17 10.33 6.06
CA SER A 167 4.81 9.54 7.12
C SER A 167 5.17 10.34 8.38
N ASN A 168 5.53 11.63 8.22
CA ASN A 168 5.97 12.50 9.30
C ASN A 168 4.83 13.26 10.00
N LEU A 169 3.57 12.92 9.73
CA LEU A 169 2.38 13.58 10.30
C LEU A 169 1.76 12.72 11.40
N ASP A 170 1.15 13.39 12.38
CA ASP A 170 0.28 12.70 13.35
C ASP A 170 -0.96 12.10 12.69
N ALA A 171 -1.63 11.17 13.38
CA ALA A 171 -2.74 10.41 12.80
C ALA A 171 -3.93 11.27 12.35
N LYS A 172 -4.24 12.37 13.09
CA LYS A 172 -5.36 13.26 12.74
C LYS A 172 -5.02 14.03 11.46
N LEU A 173 -3.86 14.66 11.43
CA LEU A 173 -3.41 15.47 10.30
C LEU A 173 -3.17 14.60 9.06
N ARG A 174 -2.68 13.36 9.23
CA ARG A 174 -2.53 12.39 8.13
C ARG A 174 -3.87 12.09 7.47
N ARG A 175 -4.94 11.89 8.26
CA ARG A 175 -6.29 11.66 7.72
C ARG A 175 -6.81 12.87 6.95
N GLU A 176 -6.63 14.09 7.48
CA GLU A 176 -7.01 15.33 6.80
C GLU A 176 -6.27 15.49 5.47
N MET A 177 -4.94 15.34 5.49
CA MET A 177 -4.09 15.46 4.31
C MET A 177 -4.35 14.39 3.24
N ARG A 178 -4.79 13.19 3.64
CA ARG A 178 -5.18 12.13 2.72
C ARG A 178 -6.39 12.53 1.88
N VAL A 179 -7.42 13.12 2.51
CA VAL A 179 -8.59 13.65 1.80
C VAL A 179 -8.19 14.77 0.83
N GLU A 180 -7.35 15.70 1.28
CA GLU A 180 -6.85 16.79 0.44
C GLU A 180 -6.05 16.29 -0.77
N LEU A 181 -5.25 15.22 -0.61
CA LEU A 181 -4.51 14.61 -1.72
C LEU A 181 -5.45 13.96 -2.74
N GLN A 182 -6.54 13.33 -2.30
CA GLN A 182 -7.55 12.78 -3.21
C GLN A 182 -8.29 13.89 -3.98
N GLU A 183 -8.70 14.97 -3.29
CA GLU A 183 -9.33 16.14 -3.91
C GLU A 183 -8.37 16.80 -4.92
N LEU A 184 -7.09 16.92 -4.56
CA LEU A 184 -6.06 17.44 -5.43
C LEU A 184 -5.87 16.59 -6.68
N HIS A 185 -5.76 15.27 -6.52
CA HIS A 185 -5.63 14.35 -7.64
C HIS A 185 -6.84 14.44 -8.58
N ALA A 186 -8.06 14.45 -8.02
CA ALA A 186 -9.30 14.59 -8.80
C ALA A 186 -9.37 15.93 -9.55
N ALA A 187 -8.79 17.01 -9.00
CA ALA A 187 -8.77 18.32 -9.66
C ALA A 187 -7.71 18.45 -10.77
N LEU A 188 -6.58 17.74 -10.61
CA LEU A 188 -5.45 17.81 -11.54
C LEU A 188 -5.51 16.72 -12.62
N GLU A 189 -6.21 15.62 -12.36
CA GLU A 189 -6.29 14.42 -13.23
C GLU A 189 -4.92 13.84 -13.64
N THR A 190 -3.83 14.22 -12.95
CA THR A 190 -2.45 13.88 -13.31
C THR A 190 -2.08 12.49 -12.81
N THR A 191 -1.44 11.68 -13.66
CA THR A 191 -0.92 10.35 -13.29
C THR A 191 -0.06 10.46 -12.04
N THR A 192 -0.44 9.75 -10.98
CA THR A 192 0.20 9.84 -9.66
C THR A 192 0.75 8.50 -9.22
N ILE A 193 2.03 8.47 -8.83
CA ILE A 193 2.66 7.29 -8.25
C ILE A 193 3.07 7.64 -6.82
N TYR A 194 2.44 6.95 -5.89
CA TYR A 194 2.54 7.20 -4.46
C TYR A 194 3.20 6.01 -3.77
N VAL A 195 4.24 6.26 -3.01
CA VAL A 195 4.91 5.24 -2.18
C VAL A 195 4.48 5.40 -0.74
N THR A 196 4.10 4.31 -0.11
CA THR A 196 3.81 4.26 1.32
C THR A 196 4.11 2.88 1.92
N HIS A 197 4.22 2.81 3.23
CA HIS A 197 4.16 1.57 4.00
C HIS A 197 2.82 1.42 4.74
N ASN A 198 1.92 2.41 4.64
CA ASN A 198 0.62 2.42 5.30
C ASN A 198 -0.44 1.80 4.39
N GLN A 199 -1.03 0.68 4.85
CA GLN A 199 -2.04 -0.05 4.11
C GLN A 199 -3.37 0.74 3.99
N GLU A 200 -3.72 1.53 5.02
CA GLU A 200 -4.93 2.35 5.01
C GLU A 200 -4.85 3.42 3.90
N GLU A 201 -3.67 4.02 3.70
CA GLU A 201 -3.44 4.95 2.59
C GLU A 201 -3.63 4.25 1.24
N ALA A 202 -3.04 3.07 1.07
CA ALA A 202 -3.18 2.30 -0.17
C ALA A 202 -4.64 1.91 -0.45
N MET A 203 -5.35 1.41 0.57
CA MET A 203 -6.74 0.99 0.42
C MET A 203 -7.70 2.13 0.11
N THR A 204 -7.41 3.35 0.60
CA THR A 204 -8.35 4.47 0.50
C THR A 204 -8.07 5.41 -0.67
N MET A 205 -6.82 5.51 -1.14
CA MET A 205 -6.44 6.50 -2.14
C MET A 205 -6.20 5.91 -3.54
N ALA A 206 -5.86 4.62 -3.63
CA ALA A 206 -5.42 4.03 -4.89
C ALA A 206 -6.58 3.64 -5.81
N ASP A 207 -6.41 3.91 -7.11
CA ASP A 207 -7.13 3.20 -8.17
C ASP A 207 -6.51 1.81 -8.36
N LYS A 208 -5.19 1.72 -8.21
CA LYS A 208 -4.41 0.49 -8.35
C LYS A 208 -3.32 0.39 -7.28
N ILE A 209 -3.26 -0.75 -6.59
CA ILE A 209 -2.19 -1.10 -5.64
C ILE A 209 -1.19 -2.01 -6.33
N VAL A 210 0.10 -1.73 -6.11
CA VAL A 210 1.23 -2.59 -6.50
C VAL A 210 1.93 -3.04 -5.23
N ILE A 211 1.89 -4.33 -4.95
CA ILE A 211 2.55 -4.91 -3.78
C ILE A 211 3.93 -5.43 -4.18
N LEU A 212 4.95 -4.89 -3.51
CA LEU A 212 6.35 -5.26 -3.72
C LEU A 212 6.90 -6.08 -2.55
N ARG A 213 7.69 -7.11 -2.88
CA ARG A 213 8.47 -7.90 -1.92
C ARG A 213 9.81 -8.28 -2.53
N GLN A 214 10.91 -7.96 -1.84
CA GLN A 214 12.28 -8.33 -2.25
C GLN A 214 12.62 -7.94 -3.71
N GLY A 215 12.14 -6.79 -4.16
CA GLY A 215 12.39 -6.27 -5.51
C GLY A 215 11.41 -6.74 -6.58
N GLU A 216 10.48 -7.63 -6.27
CA GLU A 216 9.52 -8.21 -7.21
C GLU A 216 8.09 -7.76 -6.93
N ILE A 217 7.27 -7.67 -7.99
CA ILE A 217 5.83 -7.45 -7.86
C ILE A 217 5.16 -8.76 -7.45
N GLN A 218 4.41 -8.72 -6.34
CA GLN A 218 3.66 -9.86 -5.85
C GLN A 218 2.21 -9.87 -6.33
N GLN A 219 1.60 -8.68 -6.43
CA GLN A 219 0.25 -8.51 -6.97
C GLN A 219 0.04 -7.06 -7.42
N VAL A 220 -0.76 -6.90 -8.47
CA VAL A 220 -1.26 -5.61 -8.98
C VAL A 220 -2.77 -5.70 -9.13
N GLY A 221 -3.49 -4.69 -8.67
CA GLY A 221 -4.94 -4.61 -8.87
C GLY A 221 -5.62 -3.52 -8.07
N PRO A 222 -6.94 -3.34 -8.26
CA PRO A 222 -7.73 -2.44 -7.43
C PRO A 222 -7.68 -2.85 -5.95
N PRO A 223 -7.79 -1.88 -5.00
CA PRO A 223 -7.67 -2.14 -3.57
C PRO A 223 -8.53 -3.31 -3.07
N GLN A 224 -9.81 -3.29 -3.40
CA GLN A 224 -10.75 -4.33 -2.99
C GLN A 224 -10.34 -5.71 -3.50
N ARG A 225 -9.89 -5.83 -4.77
CA ARG A 225 -9.44 -7.10 -5.33
C ARG A 225 -8.20 -7.65 -4.63
N VAL A 226 -7.25 -6.76 -4.30
CA VAL A 226 -6.01 -7.14 -3.60
C VAL A 226 -6.34 -7.65 -2.20
N TYR A 227 -7.27 -7.00 -1.49
CA TYR A 227 -7.72 -7.39 -0.16
C TYR A 227 -8.54 -8.68 -0.14
N GLU A 228 -9.55 -8.79 -1.00
CA GLU A 228 -10.47 -9.93 -1.03
C GLU A 228 -9.90 -11.15 -1.77
N ASN A 229 -8.98 -10.95 -2.71
CA ASN A 229 -8.43 -12.00 -3.56
C ASN A 229 -6.89 -11.94 -3.61
N PRO A 230 -6.20 -12.18 -2.48
CA PRO A 230 -4.75 -12.17 -2.44
C PRO A 230 -4.17 -13.28 -3.34
N ALA A 231 -3.17 -12.94 -4.14
CA ALA A 231 -2.56 -13.87 -5.10
C ALA A 231 -1.68 -14.93 -4.42
N ASN A 232 -1.18 -14.64 -3.23
CA ASN A 232 -0.34 -15.53 -2.46
C ASN A 232 -0.43 -15.22 -0.95
N ARG A 233 0.14 -16.12 -0.15
CA ARG A 233 0.13 -16.01 1.32
C ARG A 233 0.78 -14.71 1.80
N PHE A 234 1.82 -14.23 1.13
CA PHE A 234 2.47 -12.98 1.53
C PHE A 234 1.53 -11.78 1.40
N VAL A 235 0.81 -11.68 0.28
CA VAL A 235 -0.17 -10.60 0.07
C VAL A 235 -1.29 -10.69 1.10
N ALA A 236 -1.77 -11.91 1.38
CA ALA A 236 -2.82 -12.16 2.38
C ALA A 236 -2.41 -11.72 3.79
N ASP A 237 -1.17 -12.00 4.18
CA ASP A 237 -0.57 -11.61 5.47
C ASP A 237 -0.26 -10.12 5.54
N PHE A 238 0.26 -9.56 4.44
CA PHE A 238 0.67 -8.16 4.38
C PHE A 238 -0.52 -7.20 4.34
N MET A 239 -1.63 -7.56 3.68
CA MET A 239 -2.80 -6.68 3.52
C MET A 239 -3.89 -7.00 4.55
N GLY A 240 -4.06 -6.11 5.51
CA GLY A 240 -5.04 -6.16 6.59
C GLY A 240 -4.42 -5.95 7.96
N GLU A 241 -5.13 -5.25 8.83
CA GLU A 241 -4.77 -5.00 10.23
C GLU A 241 -6.06 -5.19 11.08
N PRO A 242 -6.10 -6.27 11.90
CA PRO A 242 -5.09 -7.31 12.09
C PRO A 242 -4.82 -8.18 10.85
N SER A 243 -3.65 -8.86 10.85
CA SER A 243 -3.29 -9.80 9.79
C SER A 243 -4.26 -10.98 9.69
N MET A 244 -4.32 -11.63 8.53
CA MET A 244 -5.10 -12.84 8.31
C MET A 244 -4.61 -13.99 9.18
N ASN A 245 -5.52 -14.82 9.69
CA ASN A 245 -5.18 -16.05 10.41
C ASN A 245 -4.77 -17.15 9.42
N PHE A 246 -3.77 -17.96 9.79
CA PHE A 246 -3.24 -19.04 8.95
C PHE A 246 -3.15 -20.35 9.73
N PHE A 247 -3.74 -21.41 9.18
CA PHE A 247 -3.76 -22.76 9.74
C PHE A 247 -3.16 -23.74 8.74
N ARG A 248 -2.22 -24.56 9.16
CA ARG A 248 -1.67 -25.64 8.32
C ARG A 248 -2.51 -26.89 8.49
N GLY A 249 -2.79 -27.59 7.40
CA GLY A 249 -3.53 -28.82 7.46
C GLY A 249 -3.63 -29.51 6.09
N ARG A 250 -4.63 -30.37 5.95
CA ARG A 250 -4.83 -31.19 4.75
C ARG A 250 -6.24 -31.10 4.25
N ILE A 251 -6.38 -31.28 2.95
CA ILE A 251 -7.67 -31.41 2.30
C ILE A 251 -8.19 -32.82 2.52
N ILE A 252 -9.41 -32.92 3.05
CA ILE A 252 -10.14 -34.16 3.20
C ILE A 252 -11.09 -34.32 2.01
N ASP A 253 -11.10 -35.52 1.43
CA ASP A 253 -11.96 -35.88 0.29
C ASP A 253 -13.46 -35.65 0.61
N GLY A 254 -14.17 -35.06 -0.36
CA GLY A 254 -15.59 -34.71 -0.25
C GLY A 254 -16.01 -33.77 -1.40
N ASP A 255 -17.32 -33.61 -1.56
CA ASP A 255 -17.92 -32.70 -2.53
C ASP A 255 -19.01 -31.85 -1.85
N PRO A 256 -18.71 -30.63 -1.40
CA PRO A 256 -17.37 -29.97 -1.40
C PRO A 256 -16.41 -30.59 -0.37
N PRO A 257 -15.06 -30.40 -0.56
CA PRO A 257 -14.04 -30.93 0.35
C PRO A 257 -14.08 -30.23 1.71
N SER A 258 -13.51 -30.89 2.72
CA SER A 258 -13.29 -30.33 4.05
C SER A 258 -11.79 -30.10 4.30
N PHE A 259 -11.47 -29.36 5.34
CA PHE A 259 -10.11 -29.12 5.78
C PHE A 259 -9.91 -29.79 7.15
N ASP A 260 -8.81 -30.52 7.33
CA ASP A 260 -8.39 -31.07 8.62
C ASP A 260 -7.21 -30.28 9.16
N PHE A 261 -7.44 -29.70 10.31
CA PHE A 261 -6.45 -28.97 11.09
C PHE A 261 -6.21 -29.71 12.41
N GLU A 262 -5.08 -30.37 12.53
CA GLU A 262 -4.66 -31.12 13.75
C GLU A 262 -5.72 -32.05 14.34
N GLY A 263 -6.48 -32.71 13.47
CA GLY A 263 -7.56 -33.61 13.87
C GLY A 263 -8.91 -32.94 14.16
N GLN A 264 -8.99 -31.62 14.02
CA GLN A 264 -10.24 -30.87 13.99
C GLN A 264 -10.65 -30.67 12.52
N ARG A 265 -11.78 -31.26 12.17
CA ARG A 265 -12.29 -31.19 10.80
C ARG A 265 -13.29 -30.06 10.68
N THR A 266 -13.04 -29.13 9.76
CA THR A 266 -14.03 -28.11 9.41
C THR A 266 -15.20 -28.75 8.66
N ASP A 267 -16.34 -28.08 8.64
CA ASP A 267 -17.39 -28.36 7.66
C ASP A 267 -16.89 -28.15 6.22
N PRO A 268 -17.59 -28.68 5.21
CA PRO A 268 -17.21 -28.52 3.81
C PRO A 268 -16.99 -27.08 3.38
N ILE A 269 -15.90 -26.82 2.64
CA ILE A 269 -15.51 -25.50 2.15
C ILE A 269 -15.86 -25.41 0.67
N PRO A 270 -16.67 -24.40 0.25
CA PRO A 270 -16.93 -24.19 -1.17
C PRO A 270 -15.66 -23.64 -1.85
N LEU A 271 -15.03 -24.46 -2.69
CA LEU A 271 -13.86 -24.04 -3.47
C LEU A 271 -14.28 -23.49 -4.83
N SER A 272 -13.74 -22.34 -5.19
CA SER A 272 -14.09 -21.66 -6.44
C SER A 272 -13.51 -22.35 -7.69
N ASN A 273 -12.42 -23.10 -7.59
CA ASN A 273 -11.69 -23.61 -8.76
C ASN A 273 -11.35 -25.09 -8.80
N GLY A 274 -11.80 -25.94 -7.87
CA GLY A 274 -11.61 -27.40 -7.94
C GLY A 274 -10.14 -27.89 -8.10
N SER A 275 -9.18 -27.05 -7.76
CA SER A 275 -7.74 -27.27 -8.01
C SER A 275 -7.06 -28.08 -6.90
N VAL A 276 -7.72 -28.31 -5.79
CA VAL A 276 -7.14 -29.03 -4.64
C VAL A 276 -7.36 -30.53 -4.77
N ARG A 277 -6.43 -31.33 -4.25
CA ARG A 277 -6.48 -32.78 -4.25
C ARG A 277 -6.67 -33.30 -2.82
N PRO A 278 -7.35 -34.45 -2.66
CA PRO A 278 -7.36 -35.14 -1.38
C PRO A 278 -5.94 -35.35 -0.84
N ASP A 279 -5.75 -35.24 0.46
CA ASP A 279 -4.49 -35.32 1.19
C ASP A 279 -3.44 -34.24 0.84
N GLN A 280 -3.81 -33.24 0.03
CA GLN A 280 -2.92 -32.11 -0.26
C GLN A 280 -2.68 -31.28 1.02
N GLU A 281 -1.40 -31.01 1.32
CA GLU A 281 -1.04 -30.07 2.37
C GLU A 281 -1.28 -28.63 1.89
N VAL A 282 -2.10 -27.87 2.62
CA VAL A 282 -2.45 -26.50 2.33
C VAL A 282 -2.39 -25.65 3.59
N THR A 283 -2.23 -24.37 3.40
CA THR A 283 -2.46 -23.35 4.42
C THR A 283 -3.86 -22.78 4.22
N PHE A 284 -4.76 -23.09 5.11
CA PHE A 284 -6.07 -22.47 5.23
C PHE A 284 -5.91 -21.09 5.85
N SER A 285 -6.65 -20.11 5.35
CA SER A 285 -6.59 -18.77 5.93
C SER A 285 -7.94 -18.08 5.91
N ILE A 286 -8.14 -17.22 6.92
CA ILE A 286 -9.35 -16.43 7.10
C ILE A 286 -9.04 -15.13 7.82
N ARG A 287 -9.74 -14.07 7.42
CA ARG A 287 -9.57 -12.77 8.07
C ARG A 287 -10.27 -12.74 9.43
N PRO A 288 -9.75 -11.96 10.40
CA PRO A 288 -10.34 -11.80 11.74
C PRO A 288 -11.81 -11.39 11.73
N GLU A 289 -12.23 -10.54 10.80
CA GLU A 289 -13.61 -10.06 10.64
C GLU A 289 -14.59 -11.12 10.06
N HIS A 290 -14.08 -12.26 9.64
CA HIS A 290 -14.88 -13.38 9.10
C HIS A 290 -14.92 -14.59 10.03
N ILE A 291 -14.61 -14.35 11.31
CA ILE A 291 -14.64 -15.35 12.39
C ILE A 291 -15.68 -14.92 13.42
N ASP A 292 -16.72 -15.73 13.58
CA ASP A 292 -17.76 -15.50 14.56
C ASP A 292 -17.50 -16.31 15.84
N PRO A 293 -17.60 -15.71 17.03
CA PRO A 293 -17.59 -16.44 18.29
C PRO A 293 -18.93 -17.16 18.46
N VAL A 294 -18.88 -18.44 18.81
CA VAL A 294 -20.04 -19.30 19.05
C VAL A 294 -19.82 -20.13 20.31
N ASN A 295 -20.82 -20.93 20.73
CA ASN A 295 -20.58 -21.91 21.77
C ASN A 295 -19.52 -22.92 21.33
N SER A 296 -18.78 -23.48 22.27
CA SER A 296 -17.70 -24.44 21.98
C SER A 296 -18.15 -25.66 21.14
N GLU A 297 -19.42 -26.05 21.24
CA GLU A 297 -20.01 -27.20 20.49
C GLU A 297 -20.35 -26.84 19.04
N ASP A 298 -20.49 -25.55 18.73
CA ASP A 298 -20.96 -25.02 17.43
C ASP A 298 -19.82 -24.45 16.56
N GLY A 299 -18.59 -24.40 17.06
CA GLY A 299 -17.42 -23.84 16.36
C GLY A 299 -16.73 -24.83 15.42
N ASP A 300 -16.05 -24.30 14.41
CA ASP A 300 -15.13 -25.08 13.58
C ASP A 300 -13.85 -25.45 14.34
N ILE A 301 -13.42 -24.55 15.23
CA ILE A 301 -12.30 -24.75 16.16
C ILE A 301 -12.67 -24.21 17.54
N VAL A 302 -11.97 -24.67 18.57
CA VAL A 302 -12.24 -24.31 19.96
C VAL A 302 -10.97 -23.78 20.62
N GLY A 303 -11.12 -22.75 21.46
CA GLY A 303 -10.02 -22.17 22.20
C GLY A 303 -10.49 -21.40 23.42
N GLU A 304 -9.53 -20.75 24.09
CA GLU A 304 -9.72 -19.89 25.26
C GLU A 304 -9.36 -18.45 24.89
N ALA A 305 -10.21 -17.48 25.22
CA ALA A 305 -9.92 -16.07 25.04
C ALA A 305 -8.79 -15.64 25.97
N ALA A 306 -7.58 -15.51 25.43
CA ALA A 306 -6.40 -15.16 26.20
C ALA A 306 -6.29 -13.66 26.49
N LEU A 307 -6.73 -12.82 25.55
CA LEU A 307 -6.72 -11.36 25.65
C LEU A 307 -7.86 -10.78 24.83
N ILE A 308 -8.47 -9.70 25.34
CA ILE A 308 -9.51 -8.95 24.63
C ILE A 308 -9.15 -7.48 24.63
N GLU A 309 -8.87 -6.93 23.43
CA GLU A 309 -8.45 -5.55 23.26
C GLU A 309 -9.61 -4.69 22.73
N PRO A 310 -10.06 -3.67 23.48
CA PRO A 310 -11.10 -2.76 23.01
C PRO A 310 -10.51 -1.73 22.04
N MET A 311 -10.85 -1.85 20.76
CA MET A 311 -10.41 -0.95 19.68
C MET A 311 -11.37 0.23 19.45
N GLY A 312 -12.43 0.34 20.26
CA GLY A 312 -13.45 1.39 20.20
C GLY A 312 -14.63 1.05 19.29
N SER A 313 -14.38 0.71 18.04
CA SER A 313 -15.43 0.27 17.09
C SER A 313 -15.71 -1.23 17.13
N HIS A 314 -14.78 -2.03 17.66
CA HIS A 314 -14.85 -3.48 17.79
C HIS A 314 -13.92 -3.94 18.93
N PHE A 315 -13.97 -5.22 19.28
CA PHE A 315 -12.96 -5.88 20.11
C PHE A 315 -12.08 -6.78 19.24
N GLU A 316 -10.79 -6.84 19.53
CA GLU A 316 -9.89 -7.86 19.02
C GLU A 316 -9.72 -8.94 20.10
N ALA A 317 -10.18 -10.16 19.83
CA ALA A 317 -10.03 -11.27 20.73
C ALA A 317 -8.88 -12.17 20.24
N HIS A 318 -7.86 -12.29 21.09
CA HIS A 318 -6.77 -13.24 20.90
C HIS A 318 -7.17 -14.55 21.57
N VAL A 319 -7.42 -15.57 20.76
CA VAL A 319 -7.88 -16.89 21.23
C VAL A 319 -6.74 -17.88 21.08
N THR A 320 -6.35 -18.51 22.18
CA THR A 320 -5.39 -19.62 22.17
C THR A 320 -6.15 -20.92 21.97
N LEU A 321 -5.85 -21.62 20.89
CA LEU A 321 -6.45 -22.92 20.57
C LEU A 321 -5.90 -24.03 21.45
N ASP A 322 -6.56 -25.17 21.51
CA ASP A 322 -6.10 -26.36 22.23
C ASP A 322 -4.78 -26.91 21.65
N SER A 323 -4.46 -26.60 20.38
CA SER A 323 -3.17 -26.88 19.74
C SER A 323 -2.01 -26.01 20.26
N GLY A 324 -2.33 -24.88 20.88
CA GLY A 324 -1.37 -23.85 21.27
C GLY A 324 -1.20 -22.74 20.23
N ASP A 325 -1.87 -22.80 19.09
CA ASP A 325 -1.89 -21.75 18.09
C ASP A 325 -2.75 -20.56 18.56
N ASN A 326 -2.43 -19.36 18.07
CA ASN A 326 -3.19 -18.16 18.36
C ASN A 326 -4.01 -17.73 17.14
N VAL A 327 -5.24 -17.33 17.40
CA VAL A 327 -6.20 -16.82 16.41
C VAL A 327 -6.68 -15.46 16.86
N ILE A 328 -6.79 -14.52 15.94
CA ILE A 328 -7.40 -13.22 16.19
C ILE A 328 -8.79 -13.23 15.56
N ALA A 329 -9.80 -12.84 16.33
CA ALA A 329 -11.16 -12.62 15.84
C ALA A 329 -11.59 -11.18 16.14
N MET A 330 -12.21 -10.51 15.17
CA MET A 330 -12.82 -9.20 15.36
C MET A 330 -14.27 -9.38 15.81
N LEU A 331 -14.60 -8.86 16.97
CA LEU A 331 -15.90 -9.06 17.62
C LEU A 331 -16.69 -7.77 17.67
N ASP A 332 -18.01 -7.90 17.57
CA ASP A 332 -18.92 -6.77 17.79
C ASP A 332 -18.74 -6.18 19.19
N PRO A 333 -18.82 -4.84 19.36
CA PRO A 333 -18.72 -4.16 20.67
C PRO A 333 -19.71 -4.65 21.71
N ASP A 334 -20.84 -5.22 21.29
CA ASP A 334 -21.85 -5.76 22.19
C ASP A 334 -21.57 -7.21 22.62
N THR A 335 -20.52 -7.84 22.12
CA THR A 335 -20.13 -9.22 22.46
C THR A 335 -19.71 -9.31 23.92
N ARG A 336 -20.34 -10.22 24.66
CA ARG A 336 -20.07 -10.47 26.09
C ARG A 336 -19.09 -11.62 26.24
N LEU A 337 -17.84 -11.40 25.88
CA LEU A 337 -16.73 -12.34 26.05
C LEU A 337 -15.78 -11.80 27.13
N ARG A 338 -15.18 -12.68 27.94
CA ARG A 338 -14.18 -12.33 28.95
C ARG A 338 -12.92 -13.15 28.73
N GLU A 339 -11.80 -12.62 29.18
CA GLU A 339 -10.56 -13.37 29.25
C GLU A 339 -10.74 -14.62 30.13
N GLY A 340 -10.26 -15.77 29.64
CA GLY A 340 -10.47 -17.07 30.23
C GLY A 340 -11.74 -17.81 29.79
N ASP A 341 -12.63 -17.15 29.05
CA ASP A 341 -13.83 -17.83 28.53
C ASP A 341 -13.43 -18.80 27.40
N ARG A 342 -14.01 -20.02 27.46
CA ARG A 342 -13.84 -21.01 26.42
C ARG A 342 -14.94 -20.83 25.36
N LEU A 343 -14.56 -20.76 24.09
CA LEU A 343 -15.46 -20.49 22.97
C LEU A 343 -15.12 -21.34 21.74
N GLY A 344 -16.12 -21.50 20.89
CA GLY A 344 -15.95 -21.96 19.53
C GLY A 344 -15.77 -20.79 18.59
N LEU A 345 -14.99 -20.97 17.54
CA LEU A 345 -14.81 -20.02 16.45
C LEU A 345 -15.40 -20.63 15.18
N ARG A 346 -16.36 -19.95 14.58
CA ARG A 346 -16.99 -20.35 13.33
C ARG A 346 -16.48 -19.50 12.19
N PHE A 347 -16.08 -20.13 11.11
CA PHE A 347 -15.53 -19.49 9.92
C PHE A 347 -16.61 -19.18 8.88
N ASP A 348 -16.58 -17.97 8.32
CA ASP A 348 -17.31 -17.71 7.07
C ASP A 348 -16.60 -18.43 5.90
N ARG A 349 -17.14 -19.58 5.52
CA ARG A 349 -16.53 -20.45 4.50
C ARG A 349 -16.44 -19.84 3.12
N ALA A 350 -17.26 -18.85 2.81
CA ALA A 350 -17.20 -18.13 1.53
C ALA A 350 -16.01 -17.15 1.47
N ARG A 351 -15.38 -16.87 2.62
CA ARG A 351 -14.26 -15.95 2.78
C ARG A 351 -12.93 -16.63 3.12
N VAL A 352 -12.91 -17.93 3.01
CA VAL A 352 -11.69 -18.75 3.21
C VAL A 352 -10.81 -18.67 1.97
N HIS A 353 -9.51 -18.67 2.19
CA HIS A 353 -8.50 -18.81 1.13
C HIS A 353 -7.57 -19.97 1.45
N LEU A 354 -7.17 -20.71 0.40
CA LEU A 354 -6.23 -21.80 0.51
C LEU A 354 -4.94 -21.46 -0.26
N PHE A 355 -3.81 -21.68 0.41
CA PHE A 355 -2.50 -21.49 -0.20
C PHE A 355 -1.71 -22.80 -0.15
N ASP A 356 -0.97 -23.09 -1.19
CA ASP A 356 0.01 -24.18 -1.19
C ASP A 356 1.06 -23.92 -0.11
N THR A 357 1.27 -24.90 0.77
CA THR A 357 2.14 -24.71 1.95
C THR A 357 3.61 -24.52 1.58
N ALA A 358 4.08 -25.06 0.44
CA ALA A 358 5.47 -24.99 0.03
C ALA A 358 5.78 -23.68 -0.74
N THR A 359 4.91 -23.27 -1.64
CA THR A 359 5.11 -22.11 -2.53
C THR A 359 4.45 -20.83 -2.02
N GLY A 360 3.43 -20.96 -1.17
CA GLY A 360 2.57 -19.86 -0.75
C GLY A 360 1.62 -19.35 -1.84
N ALA A 361 1.58 -19.98 -3.01
CA ALA A 361 0.65 -19.61 -4.07
C ALA A 361 -0.79 -19.98 -3.72
N ARG A 362 -1.75 -19.18 -4.15
CA ARG A 362 -3.17 -19.48 -3.96
C ARG A 362 -3.59 -20.69 -4.78
N VAL A 363 -4.43 -21.58 -4.20
CA VAL A 363 -4.86 -22.85 -4.83
C VAL A 363 -6.38 -23.03 -4.91
N ASP A 364 -7.18 -22.09 -4.39
CA ASP A 364 -8.65 -22.07 -4.43
C ASP A 364 -9.23 -21.15 -5.52
#